data_086f9fff5ab4f0c6c2419a3b1d9dcd4f
#
_entry.id   086f9fff5ab4f0c6c2419a3b1d9dcd4f
#
_cell.length_a   1.000
_cell.length_b   1.000
_cell.length_c   1.000
_cell.angle_alpha   90.00
_cell.angle_beta   90.00
_cell.angle_gamma   90.00
#
_symmetry.space_group_name_H-M   'P 1'
#
loop_
_entity.id
_entity.type
_entity.pdbx_description
1 polymer ?
#
loop_
_entity_poly.entity_id
_entity_poly.type
_entity_poly.pdbx_seq_one_letter_code
_entity_poly.pdbx_strand_id
1 'polypeptide(L)'
;MGSLAASGGYYISCSANKIVAQPGTLTGSIGVLTGKVSVGKSLELVGVTAKDMGVGKNALMGSTISPYTDEQWANLNHQADVIYADFTKKVAAGRKLPLAQVQQIAKGRVWTGADAKAKGLVDQIGGFWTAVADAQKLAGLPQSGAVAFKRYPQPKGFFTALGSMFAG
;
A
#
# COMPACT_ATOMS: atom_id res chain seq x y z
N MET A 1 -12.98 1.13 -4.85
CA MET A 1 -11.99 1.96 -4.14
C MET A 1 -12.67 3.23 -3.66
N GLY A 2 -12.32 3.73 -2.46
CA GLY A 2 -12.77 5.02 -1.96
C GLY A 2 -11.91 6.17 -2.52
N SER A 3 -11.67 7.22 -1.69
CA SER A 3 -10.84 8.37 -2.09
C SER A 3 -9.36 8.01 -2.31
N LEU A 4 -8.85 6.98 -1.62
CA LEU A 4 -7.45 6.54 -1.68
C LEU A 4 -7.37 5.01 -1.64
N ALA A 5 -6.68 4.42 -2.62
CA ALA A 5 -6.28 3.01 -2.62
C ALA A 5 -4.97 2.88 -3.43
N ALA A 6 -3.87 3.33 -2.84
CA ALA A 6 -2.55 3.39 -3.47
C ALA A 6 -1.54 2.51 -2.73
N SER A 7 -0.39 2.21 -3.35
CA SER A 7 0.69 1.40 -2.77
C SER A 7 0.16 0.06 -2.24
N GLY A 8 0.27 -0.23 -0.93
CA GLY A 8 -0.30 -1.42 -0.31
C GLY A 8 -1.80 -1.59 -0.54
N GLY A 9 -2.57 -0.48 -0.61
CA GLY A 9 -3.99 -0.51 -0.96
C GLY A 9 -4.22 -0.97 -2.40
N TYR A 10 -3.36 -0.60 -3.33
CA TYR A 10 -3.42 -1.11 -4.70
C TYR A 10 -2.90 -2.56 -4.78
N TYR A 11 -1.86 -2.89 -4.00
CA TYR A 11 -1.30 -4.24 -3.94
C TYR A 11 -2.36 -5.29 -3.59
N ILE A 12 -3.18 -5.04 -2.56
CA ILE A 12 -4.26 -5.96 -2.18
C ILE A 12 -5.44 -5.95 -3.15
N SER A 13 -5.60 -4.89 -3.93
CA SER A 13 -6.73 -4.73 -4.87
C SER A 13 -6.43 -5.25 -6.26
N CYS A 14 -5.15 -5.30 -6.69
CA CYS A 14 -4.78 -5.54 -8.08
C CYS A 14 -5.21 -6.92 -8.63
N SER A 15 -5.43 -7.90 -7.75
CA SER A 15 -5.89 -9.25 -8.09
C SER A 15 -7.41 -9.42 -8.02
N ALA A 16 -8.17 -8.37 -7.72
CA ALA A 16 -9.63 -8.45 -7.69
C ALA A 16 -10.20 -8.71 -9.10
N ASN A 17 -11.31 -9.44 -9.17
CA ASN A 17 -12.02 -9.71 -10.43
C ASN A 17 -12.41 -8.43 -11.15
N LYS A 18 -12.74 -7.36 -10.39
CA LYS A 18 -13.09 -6.05 -10.92
C LYS A 18 -12.71 -4.96 -9.93
N ILE A 19 -12.15 -3.90 -10.42
CA ILE A 19 -11.77 -2.71 -9.64
C ILE A 19 -12.62 -1.54 -10.12
N VAL A 20 -13.40 -0.98 -9.20
CA VAL A 20 -14.22 0.23 -9.41
C VAL A 20 -13.60 1.38 -8.62
N ALA A 21 -13.40 2.52 -9.25
CA ALA A 21 -12.86 3.72 -8.63
C ALA A 21 -13.65 4.96 -9.07
N GLN A 22 -13.67 5.99 -8.23
CA GLN A 22 -14.19 7.30 -8.63
C GLN A 22 -13.15 8.03 -9.50
N PRO A 23 -13.54 9.00 -10.33
CA PRO A 23 -12.59 9.72 -11.21
C PRO A 23 -11.40 10.32 -10.45
N GLY A 24 -11.66 10.88 -9.27
CA GLY A 24 -10.65 11.51 -8.40
C GLY A 24 -9.98 10.59 -7.38
N THR A 25 -10.28 9.28 -7.37
CA THR A 25 -9.59 8.32 -6.48
C THR A 25 -8.09 8.38 -6.70
N LEU A 26 -7.31 8.54 -5.65
CA LEU A 26 -5.85 8.39 -5.73
C LEU A 26 -5.49 6.92 -5.64
N THR A 27 -4.78 6.41 -6.67
CA THR A 27 -4.42 4.99 -6.77
C THR A 27 -3.06 4.79 -7.44
N GLY A 28 -2.70 3.56 -7.77
CA GLY A 28 -1.37 3.25 -8.28
C GLY A 28 -0.33 3.26 -7.16
N SER A 29 0.65 4.17 -7.20
CA SER A 29 1.80 4.19 -6.29
C SER A 29 2.48 2.81 -6.22
N ILE A 30 2.61 2.17 -7.40
CA ILE A 30 3.23 0.85 -7.55
C ILE A 30 4.74 1.06 -7.45
N GLY A 31 5.26 0.95 -6.25
CA GLY A 31 6.65 1.23 -5.95
C GLY A 31 7.00 0.88 -4.52
N VAL A 32 8.26 1.07 -4.18
CA VAL A 32 8.79 0.89 -2.83
C VAL A 32 9.54 2.16 -2.45
N LEU A 33 9.22 2.70 -1.30
CA LEU A 33 9.98 3.76 -0.66
C LEU A 33 10.39 3.28 0.72
N THR A 34 11.68 3.31 0.99
CA THR A 34 12.23 2.90 2.28
C THR A 34 13.41 3.80 2.66
N GLY A 35 13.63 3.94 3.94
CA GLY A 35 14.73 4.75 4.46
C GLY A 35 14.56 4.99 5.96
N LYS A 36 15.48 5.76 6.54
CA LYS A 36 15.40 6.24 7.92
C LYS A 36 15.92 7.67 8.01
N VAL A 37 15.51 8.37 9.06
CA VAL A 37 16.11 9.64 9.46
C VAL A 37 17.17 9.35 10.53
N SER A 38 18.37 9.88 10.35
CA SER A 38 19.48 9.76 11.29
C SER A 38 19.73 11.14 11.93
N VAL A 39 19.65 11.21 13.26
CA VAL A 39 19.71 12.47 14.03
C VAL A 39 20.98 12.58 14.89
N GLY A 40 21.87 11.58 14.89
CA GLY A 40 23.05 11.58 15.74
C GLY A 40 23.91 12.84 15.59
N LYS A 41 24.24 13.22 14.38
CA LYS A 41 25.00 14.45 14.11
C LYS A 41 24.29 15.73 14.56
N SER A 42 22.94 15.76 14.47
CA SER A 42 22.17 16.92 14.95
C SER A 42 22.18 17.03 16.48
N LEU A 43 22.20 15.89 17.18
CA LEU A 43 22.32 15.86 18.64
C LEU A 43 23.70 16.38 19.11
N GLU A 44 24.76 16.05 18.39
CA GLU A 44 26.12 16.57 18.68
C GLU A 44 26.19 18.09 18.62
N LEU A 45 25.43 18.74 17.72
CA LEU A 45 25.38 20.20 17.60
C LEU A 45 24.83 20.90 18.86
N VAL A 46 24.03 20.19 19.64
CA VAL A 46 23.46 20.70 20.90
C VAL A 46 24.14 20.07 22.14
N GLY A 47 25.32 19.49 21.96
CA GLY A 47 26.13 18.93 23.05
C GLY A 47 25.65 17.58 23.58
N VAL A 48 24.73 16.91 22.88
CA VAL A 48 24.23 15.57 23.26
C VAL A 48 24.95 14.51 22.45
N THR A 49 25.65 13.60 23.12
CA THR A 49 26.30 12.45 22.51
C THR A 49 25.44 11.21 22.74
N ALA A 50 25.03 10.57 21.65
CA ALA A 50 24.32 9.29 21.68
C ALA A 50 25.13 8.22 20.94
N LYS A 51 25.15 7.01 21.47
CA LYS A 51 25.87 5.88 20.88
C LYS A 51 24.96 4.67 20.77
N ASP A 52 24.91 4.09 19.58
CA ASP A 52 24.23 2.83 19.34
C ASP A 52 25.00 1.66 19.95
N MET A 53 24.28 0.71 20.52
CA MET A 53 24.80 -0.57 20.96
C MET A 53 23.96 -1.69 20.35
N GLY A 54 24.61 -2.63 19.67
CA GLY A 54 23.92 -3.76 19.03
C GLY A 54 24.90 -4.91 18.75
N VAL A 55 24.35 -6.11 18.66
CA VAL A 55 25.09 -7.32 18.33
C VAL A 55 24.58 -7.87 17.01
N GLY A 56 25.48 -8.07 16.06
CA GLY A 56 25.17 -8.54 14.72
C GLY A 56 25.16 -7.44 13.65
N LYS A 57 25.44 -7.82 12.41
CA LYS A 57 25.66 -6.90 11.29
C LYS A 57 24.49 -5.94 11.00
N ASN A 58 23.27 -6.41 11.18
CA ASN A 58 22.07 -5.65 10.87
C ASN A 58 21.29 -5.19 12.11
N ALA A 59 21.82 -5.42 13.32
CA ALA A 59 21.12 -5.09 14.57
C ALA A 59 20.76 -3.59 14.67
N LEU A 60 21.61 -2.71 14.13
CA LEU A 60 21.43 -1.26 14.15
C LEU A 60 20.79 -0.69 12.86
N MET A 61 20.26 -1.52 12.00
CA MET A 61 19.69 -1.09 10.73
C MET A 61 18.51 -0.11 10.91
N GLY A 62 17.72 -0.28 11.98
CA GLY A 62 16.63 0.62 12.36
C GLY A 62 17.02 1.79 13.25
N SER A 63 18.31 1.90 13.67
CA SER A 63 18.73 3.00 14.55
C SER A 63 18.54 4.37 13.90
N THR A 64 18.05 5.32 14.70
CA THR A 64 17.94 6.73 14.31
C THR A 64 19.19 7.55 14.68
N ILE A 65 20.17 6.97 15.35
CA ILE A 65 21.39 7.65 15.75
C ILE A 65 22.43 7.61 14.62
N SER A 66 22.69 6.41 14.08
CA SER A 66 23.69 6.19 13.05
C SER A 66 23.09 6.13 11.65
N PRO A 67 23.75 6.65 10.61
CA PRO A 67 23.33 6.43 9.22
C PRO A 67 23.48 4.95 8.84
N TYR A 68 23.00 4.58 7.67
CA TYR A 68 23.26 3.25 7.12
C TYR A 68 24.73 3.09 6.75
N THR A 69 25.28 1.92 6.97
CA THR A 69 26.55 1.49 6.35
C THR A 69 26.30 1.11 4.88
N ASP A 70 27.38 1.01 4.08
CA ASP A 70 27.28 0.59 2.69
C ASP A 70 26.66 -0.82 2.56
N GLU A 71 26.99 -1.74 3.47
CA GLU A 71 26.40 -3.08 3.50
C GLU A 71 24.90 -3.03 3.82
N GLN A 72 24.50 -2.18 4.76
CA GLN A 72 23.09 -1.98 5.10
C GLN A 72 22.31 -1.34 3.96
N TRP A 73 22.91 -0.38 3.24
CA TRP A 73 22.34 0.20 2.04
C TRP A 73 22.15 -0.83 0.93
N ALA A 74 23.16 -1.66 0.67
CA ALA A 74 23.06 -2.72 -0.33
C ALA A 74 21.93 -3.69 0.01
N ASN A 75 21.82 -4.09 1.28
CA ASN A 75 20.73 -4.97 1.76
C ASN A 75 19.35 -4.33 1.61
N LEU A 76 19.21 -3.05 1.97
CA LEU A 76 17.96 -2.31 1.86
C LEU A 76 17.51 -2.19 0.41
N ASN A 77 18.42 -1.84 -0.48
CA ASN A 77 18.15 -1.75 -1.92
C ASN A 77 17.75 -3.11 -2.50
N HIS A 78 18.46 -4.17 -2.14
CA HIS A 78 18.08 -5.52 -2.57
C HIS A 78 16.67 -5.91 -2.11
N GLN A 79 16.31 -5.63 -0.85
CA GLN A 79 14.95 -5.88 -0.35
C GLN A 79 13.90 -5.05 -1.11
N ALA A 80 14.20 -3.78 -1.38
CA ALA A 80 13.31 -2.91 -2.15
C ALA A 80 13.10 -3.44 -3.58
N ASP A 81 14.15 -3.92 -4.24
CA ASP A 81 14.09 -4.51 -5.57
C ASP A 81 13.24 -5.79 -5.59
N VAL A 82 13.40 -6.66 -4.60
CA VAL A 82 12.58 -7.88 -4.45
C VAL A 82 11.11 -7.54 -4.29
N ILE A 83 10.78 -6.59 -3.41
CA ILE A 83 9.40 -6.16 -3.18
C ILE A 83 8.82 -5.50 -4.44
N TYR A 84 9.59 -4.65 -5.10
CA TYR A 84 9.15 -4.00 -6.35
C TYR A 84 8.90 -4.99 -7.47
N ALA A 85 9.78 -5.96 -7.63
CA ALA A 85 9.62 -7.02 -8.63
C ALA A 85 8.38 -7.88 -8.36
N ASP A 86 8.12 -8.24 -7.09
CA ASP A 86 6.92 -8.97 -6.69
C ASP A 86 5.65 -8.15 -6.95
N PHE A 87 5.64 -6.89 -6.54
CA PHE A 87 4.49 -6.00 -6.74
C PHE A 87 4.15 -5.85 -8.23
N THR A 88 5.14 -5.52 -9.06
CA THR A 88 4.91 -5.34 -10.51
C THR A 88 4.46 -6.63 -11.19
N LYS A 89 4.97 -7.80 -10.79
CA LYS A 89 4.51 -9.11 -11.29
C LYS A 89 3.06 -9.39 -10.90
N LYS A 90 2.67 -9.12 -9.65
CA LYS A 90 1.28 -9.29 -9.19
C LYS A 90 0.32 -8.37 -9.93
N VAL A 91 0.71 -7.12 -10.15
CA VAL A 91 -0.10 -6.19 -10.96
C VAL A 91 -0.22 -6.69 -12.40
N ALA A 92 0.87 -7.11 -13.02
CA ALA A 92 0.85 -7.65 -14.39
C ALA A 92 -0.10 -8.85 -14.50
N ALA A 93 -0.02 -9.78 -13.57
CA ALA A 93 -0.88 -10.96 -13.53
C ALA A 93 -2.35 -10.59 -13.27
N GLY A 94 -2.62 -9.81 -12.22
CA GLY A 94 -3.97 -9.45 -11.79
C GLY A 94 -4.69 -8.54 -12.79
N ARG A 95 -3.96 -7.67 -13.48
CA ARG A 95 -4.51 -6.75 -14.48
C ARG A 95 -4.38 -7.27 -15.91
N LYS A 96 -3.78 -8.44 -16.12
CA LYS A 96 -3.52 -9.05 -17.43
C LYS A 96 -2.77 -8.08 -18.36
N LEU A 97 -1.80 -7.35 -17.82
CA LEU A 97 -0.96 -6.40 -18.54
C LEU A 97 0.44 -6.97 -18.74
N PRO A 98 1.12 -6.66 -19.87
CA PRO A 98 2.53 -6.97 -20.02
C PRO A 98 3.35 -6.33 -18.88
N LEU A 99 4.31 -7.09 -18.31
CA LEU A 99 5.15 -6.59 -17.22
C LEU A 99 5.88 -5.29 -17.60
N ALA A 100 6.37 -5.19 -18.82
CA ALA A 100 7.03 -3.98 -19.33
C ALA A 100 6.11 -2.75 -19.29
N GLN A 101 4.83 -2.92 -19.65
CA GLN A 101 3.84 -1.85 -19.55
C GLN A 101 3.59 -1.43 -18.10
N VAL A 102 3.46 -2.42 -17.20
CA VAL A 102 3.32 -2.12 -15.75
C VAL A 102 4.52 -1.34 -15.24
N GLN A 103 5.74 -1.74 -15.58
CA GLN A 103 6.97 -1.04 -15.19
C GLN A 103 7.05 0.39 -15.71
N GLN A 104 6.47 0.67 -16.90
CA GLN A 104 6.40 2.05 -17.43
C GLN A 104 5.48 2.96 -16.62
N ILE A 105 4.36 2.44 -16.09
CA ILE A 105 3.36 3.20 -15.34
C ILE A 105 3.52 3.08 -13.81
N ALA A 106 4.43 2.24 -13.33
CA ALA A 106 4.80 2.06 -11.93
C ALA A 106 5.80 3.13 -11.44
N LYS A 107 6.89 2.73 -10.83
CA LYS A 107 7.95 3.61 -10.27
C LYS A 107 7.41 4.60 -9.22
N GLY A 108 6.48 4.13 -8.39
CA GLY A 108 5.86 4.92 -7.34
C GLY A 108 4.90 6.02 -7.80
N ARG A 109 4.58 6.11 -9.10
CA ARG A 109 3.67 7.14 -9.60
C ARG A 109 2.25 6.92 -9.10
N VAL A 110 1.63 8.02 -8.70
CA VAL A 110 0.24 8.09 -8.29
C VAL A 110 -0.61 8.51 -9.49
N TRP A 111 -1.76 7.91 -9.63
CA TRP A 111 -2.71 8.17 -10.70
C TRP A 111 -4.08 8.52 -10.13
N THR A 112 -4.81 9.38 -10.84
CA THR A 112 -6.25 9.51 -10.59
C THR A 112 -6.98 8.25 -11.03
N GLY A 113 -8.19 8.00 -10.52
CA GLY A 113 -9.00 6.86 -10.98
C GLY A 113 -9.26 6.91 -12.48
N ALA A 114 -9.45 8.11 -13.05
CA ALA A 114 -9.62 8.30 -14.48
C ALA A 114 -8.36 7.88 -15.27
N ASP A 115 -7.18 8.35 -14.85
CA ASP A 115 -5.91 7.99 -15.48
C ASP A 115 -5.59 6.50 -15.29
N ALA A 116 -5.87 5.96 -14.11
CA ALA A 116 -5.65 4.56 -13.80
C ALA A 116 -6.51 3.65 -14.68
N LYS A 117 -7.75 4.06 -14.98
CA LYS A 117 -8.60 3.35 -15.94
C LYS A 117 -7.99 3.37 -17.35
N ALA A 118 -7.55 4.53 -17.82
CA ALA A 118 -6.90 4.64 -19.13
C ALA A 118 -5.62 3.76 -19.25
N LYS A 119 -4.98 3.46 -18.12
CA LYS A 119 -3.78 2.62 -18.02
C LYS A 119 -4.07 1.13 -17.74
N GLY A 120 -5.33 0.73 -17.63
CA GLY A 120 -5.73 -0.64 -17.32
C GLY A 120 -5.58 -1.05 -15.85
N LEU A 121 -5.27 -0.11 -14.96
CA LEU A 121 -5.14 -0.35 -13.53
C LEU A 121 -6.50 -0.41 -12.81
N VAL A 122 -7.54 0.16 -13.40
CA VAL A 122 -8.92 0.19 -12.92
C VAL A 122 -9.84 -0.25 -14.05
N ASP A 123 -10.88 -1.02 -13.76
CA ASP A 123 -11.80 -1.56 -14.75
C ASP A 123 -12.93 -0.58 -15.08
N GLN A 124 -13.44 0.11 -14.06
CA GLN A 124 -14.64 0.92 -14.21
C GLN A 124 -14.60 2.16 -13.32
N ILE A 125 -15.09 3.26 -13.87
CA ILE A 125 -15.37 4.46 -13.09
C ILE A 125 -16.77 4.34 -12.49
N GLY A 126 -16.87 4.52 -11.17
CA GLY A 126 -18.10 4.42 -10.43
C GLY A 126 -17.90 4.51 -8.92
N GLY A 127 -19.01 4.45 -8.19
CA GLY A 127 -19.03 4.50 -6.74
C GLY A 127 -19.38 3.16 -6.10
N PHE A 128 -19.78 3.21 -4.83
CA PHE A 128 -20.14 2.04 -4.04
C PHE A 128 -21.22 1.18 -4.70
N TRP A 129 -22.30 1.80 -5.17
CA TRP A 129 -23.41 1.06 -5.79
C TRP A 129 -23.03 0.40 -7.11
N THR A 130 -22.13 1.01 -7.87
CA THR A 130 -21.55 0.38 -9.07
C THR A 130 -20.80 -0.89 -8.71
N ALA A 131 -19.98 -0.85 -7.65
CA ALA A 131 -19.26 -2.02 -7.17
C ALA A 131 -20.20 -3.11 -6.64
N VAL A 132 -21.30 -2.73 -5.97
CA VAL A 132 -22.33 -3.67 -5.50
C VAL A 132 -22.99 -4.37 -6.68
N ALA A 133 -23.43 -3.63 -7.71
CA ALA A 133 -24.03 -4.21 -8.89
C ALA A 133 -23.08 -5.18 -9.62
N ASP A 134 -21.83 -4.80 -9.76
CA ASP A 134 -20.79 -5.68 -10.33
C ASP A 134 -20.58 -6.94 -9.49
N ALA A 135 -20.55 -6.82 -8.16
CA ALA A 135 -20.41 -7.96 -7.26
C ALA A 135 -21.61 -8.93 -7.35
N GLN A 136 -22.83 -8.39 -7.40
CA GLN A 136 -24.04 -9.20 -7.62
C GLN A 136 -23.95 -9.96 -8.95
N LYS A 137 -23.57 -9.28 -10.02
CA LYS A 137 -23.41 -9.88 -11.36
C LYS A 137 -22.36 -11.00 -11.35
N LEU A 138 -21.23 -10.76 -10.75
CA LEU A 138 -20.14 -11.75 -10.65
C LEU A 138 -20.53 -12.96 -9.79
N ALA A 139 -21.38 -12.77 -8.78
CA ALA A 139 -21.91 -13.83 -7.92
C ALA A 139 -23.14 -14.52 -8.50
N GLY A 140 -23.62 -14.15 -9.68
CA GLY A 140 -24.86 -14.70 -10.25
C GLY A 140 -26.12 -14.35 -9.46
N LEU A 141 -26.09 -13.28 -8.67
CA LEU A 141 -27.24 -12.83 -7.88
C LEU A 141 -28.17 -11.92 -8.68
N PRO A 142 -29.50 -11.90 -8.33
CA PRO A 142 -30.43 -10.98 -8.96
C PRO A 142 -29.98 -9.53 -8.84
N GLN A 143 -30.10 -8.76 -9.91
CA GLN A 143 -29.77 -7.34 -9.94
C GLN A 143 -30.84 -6.44 -9.28
N SER A 144 -32.02 -7.02 -9.03
CA SER A 144 -33.15 -6.37 -8.36
C SER A 144 -33.35 -7.01 -6.97
N GLY A 145 -33.64 -6.18 -5.99
CA GLY A 145 -33.92 -6.62 -4.63
C GLY A 145 -33.02 -5.97 -3.57
N ALA A 146 -33.39 -6.15 -2.32
CA ALA A 146 -32.62 -5.64 -1.19
C ALA A 146 -31.31 -6.44 -1.00
N VAL A 147 -30.20 -5.76 -0.86
CA VAL A 147 -28.89 -6.36 -0.53
C VAL A 147 -28.61 -6.13 0.93
N ALA A 148 -28.39 -7.22 1.69
CA ALA A 148 -27.96 -7.11 3.06
C ALA A 148 -26.44 -6.95 3.14
N PHE A 149 -25.99 -5.91 3.82
CA PHE A 149 -24.56 -5.66 4.03
C PHE A 149 -24.14 -6.09 5.44
N LYS A 150 -23.07 -6.85 5.53
CA LYS A 150 -22.42 -7.16 6.79
C LYS A 150 -21.04 -6.53 6.82
N ARG A 151 -20.83 -5.64 7.79
CA ARG A 151 -19.55 -4.92 7.93
C ARG A 151 -18.53 -5.78 8.68
N TYR A 152 -17.30 -5.84 8.17
CA TYR A 152 -16.15 -6.45 8.85
C TYR A 152 -14.95 -5.49 8.83
N PRO A 153 -14.15 -5.40 9.91
CA PRO A 153 -14.47 -5.95 11.23
C PRO A 153 -15.71 -5.28 11.83
N GLN A 154 -16.38 -5.96 12.75
CA GLN A 154 -17.49 -5.35 13.51
C GLN A 154 -16.96 -4.16 14.30
N PRO A 155 -17.68 -3.02 14.36
CA PRO A 155 -17.29 -1.92 15.21
C PRO A 155 -17.15 -2.40 16.67
N LYS A 156 -16.01 -2.12 17.29
CA LYS A 156 -15.88 -2.37 18.73
C LYS A 156 -16.88 -1.49 19.46
N GLY A 157 -17.63 -2.06 20.41
CA GLY A 157 -18.49 -1.28 21.30
C GLY A 157 -17.66 -0.23 22.05
N PHE A 158 -18.29 0.89 22.42
CA PHE A 158 -17.61 2.02 23.08
C PHE A 158 -16.71 1.58 24.24
N PHE A 159 -17.21 0.72 25.12
CA PHE A 159 -16.44 0.20 26.27
C PHE A 159 -15.26 -0.70 25.87
N THR A 160 -15.41 -1.47 24.81
CA THR A 160 -14.32 -2.31 24.27
C THR A 160 -13.24 -1.45 23.61
N ALA A 161 -13.64 -0.38 22.92
CA ALA A 161 -12.72 0.58 22.33
C ALA A 161 -11.95 1.34 23.41
N LEU A 162 -12.64 1.80 24.45
CA LEU A 162 -12.03 2.48 25.60
C LEU A 162 -11.06 1.55 26.34
N GLY A 163 -11.44 0.30 26.62
CA GLY A 163 -10.55 -0.69 27.24
C GLY A 163 -9.28 -0.96 26.45
N SER A 164 -9.37 -0.99 25.09
CA SER A 164 -8.20 -1.18 24.24
C SER A 164 -7.22 0.02 24.20
N MET A 165 -7.65 1.22 24.62
CA MET A 165 -6.76 2.38 24.76
C MET A 165 -5.91 2.34 26.03
N PHE A 166 -6.34 1.58 27.06
CA PHE A 166 -5.65 1.44 28.35
C PHE A 166 -4.91 0.08 28.48
N ALA A 167 -4.99 -0.78 27.50
CA ALA A 167 -4.37 -2.12 27.46
C ALA A 167 -3.12 -2.17 26.59
N GLY A 168 -2.36 -1.06 26.50
CA GLY A 168 -1.10 -0.93 25.78
C GLY A 168 0.10 -1.20 26.66
#